data_880dcb154259a03bb4ec2beeeeed2ded
#
_entry.id   880dcb154259a03bb4ec2beeeeed2ded
#
_cell.length_a   1.000
_cell.length_b   1.000
_cell.length_c   1.000
_cell.angle_alpha   90.00
_cell.angle_beta   90.00
_cell.angle_gamma   90.00
#
_symmetry.space_group_name_H-M   'P 1'
#
loop_
_entity.id
_entity.type
_entity.pdbx_description
1 polymer ?
#
loop_
_entity_poly.entity_id
_entity_poly.type
_entity_poly.pdbx_seq_one_letter_code
_entity_poly.pdbx_strand_id
1 'polypeptide(L)'
;MSARSADQATLKEVARELGFELSSEDLEACSQIVAGMLGGATQTSNSASEVAGPERDWWSPSAEENPHGAWHVRTRLRTREDGPLAGLRVALKDNVMLAGVPLLNGSALLEGYVAEVDATVATRLLEAGAEIAGKAHCENFCLSAGSHTCVSGPVHNPHRRGHTSGGSSSGSAALVAAGDVELAVGGDQGGSIRIPASYCGVVGMKPTHGLVPYTGAVPLEPLADHLGPITRDVRDNARMLEVLAGPDGIDGRQSGPLPGGYVEALGEAVAGRRVALLCEGFGHGNPAVDAVVRDAAHSLAAQGVEVVDVSIPEHITAAGGSLAVLTEGAYRVFVYGDGLGVGRSDLYPPGYMQRIRAWRERPETLPWLLKAMILVGRIRERESGASGYG
;
A
#
# COMPACT_ATOMS: atom_id res chain seq x y z
N MET A 1 -3.81 0.54 -30.06
CA MET A 1 -3.77 -0.69 -30.89
C MET A 1 -5.01 -0.70 -31.77
N SER A 2 -4.83 -0.79 -33.09
CA SER A 2 -5.94 -0.98 -34.04
C SER A 2 -6.76 -2.21 -33.64
N ALA A 3 -8.10 -2.08 -33.59
CA ALA A 3 -8.98 -3.22 -33.36
C ALA A 3 -8.65 -4.31 -34.41
N ARG A 4 -8.00 -5.40 -34.00
CA ARG A 4 -7.86 -6.58 -34.86
C ARG A 4 -9.29 -7.04 -35.17
N SER A 5 -9.63 -7.15 -36.45
CA SER A 5 -10.88 -7.74 -36.84
C SER A 5 -10.94 -9.15 -36.24
N ALA A 6 -12.04 -9.50 -35.57
CA ALA A 6 -12.27 -10.85 -35.08
C ALA A 6 -12.58 -11.77 -36.30
N ASP A 7 -11.54 -12.05 -37.09
CA ASP A 7 -11.66 -13.05 -38.14
C ASP A 7 -11.70 -14.46 -37.54
N GLN A 8 -12.20 -15.39 -38.30
CA GLN A 8 -12.37 -16.78 -37.85
C GLN A 8 -11.04 -17.44 -37.43
N ALA A 9 -9.91 -17.00 -37.97
CA ALA A 9 -8.60 -17.50 -37.62
C ALA A 9 -8.21 -17.08 -36.20
N THR A 10 -8.40 -15.79 -35.90
CA THR A 10 -8.19 -15.23 -34.55
C THR A 10 -9.08 -15.90 -33.51
N LEU A 11 -10.37 -16.13 -33.80
CA LEU A 11 -11.27 -16.83 -32.89
C LEU A 11 -10.83 -18.24 -32.58
N LYS A 12 -10.37 -19.01 -33.58
CA LYS A 12 -9.81 -20.35 -33.37
C LYS A 12 -8.54 -20.36 -32.57
N GLU A 13 -7.66 -19.38 -32.80
CA GLU A 13 -6.41 -19.22 -32.04
C GLU A 13 -6.70 -18.96 -30.55
N VAL A 14 -7.55 -17.98 -30.26
CA VAL A 14 -7.93 -17.61 -28.88
C VAL A 14 -8.66 -18.75 -28.17
N ALA A 15 -9.56 -19.48 -28.87
CA ALA A 15 -10.23 -20.64 -28.30
C ALA A 15 -9.22 -21.73 -27.86
N ARG A 16 -8.22 -22.02 -28.71
CA ARG A 16 -7.16 -23.00 -28.36
C ARG A 16 -6.30 -22.52 -27.17
N GLU A 17 -5.96 -21.23 -27.12
CA GLU A 17 -5.25 -20.65 -25.95
C GLU A 17 -6.05 -20.83 -24.66
N LEU A 18 -7.38 -20.75 -24.73
CA LEU A 18 -8.31 -20.94 -23.61
C LEU A 18 -8.64 -22.42 -23.35
N GLY A 19 -8.12 -23.36 -24.16
CA GLY A 19 -8.25 -24.80 -23.93
C GLY A 19 -9.54 -25.42 -24.48
N PHE A 20 -10.23 -24.76 -25.43
CA PHE A 20 -11.41 -25.32 -26.10
C PHE A 20 -11.34 -25.14 -27.62
N GLU A 21 -12.14 -25.93 -28.35
CA GLU A 21 -12.28 -25.83 -29.80
C GLU A 21 -13.66 -25.33 -30.17
N LEU A 22 -13.73 -24.56 -31.28
CA LEU A 22 -14.99 -24.11 -31.86
C LEU A 22 -15.38 -25.02 -33.03
N SER A 23 -16.59 -25.57 -33.02
CA SER A 23 -17.19 -26.21 -34.20
C SER A 23 -17.40 -25.16 -35.35
N SER A 24 -17.70 -25.61 -36.55
CA SER A 24 -17.98 -24.70 -37.65
C SER A 24 -19.23 -23.86 -37.39
N GLU A 25 -20.24 -24.40 -36.71
CA GLU A 25 -21.46 -23.74 -36.31
C GLU A 25 -21.20 -22.68 -35.23
N ASP A 26 -20.44 -23.04 -34.19
CA ASP A 26 -20.01 -22.12 -33.12
C ASP A 26 -19.20 -20.96 -33.71
N LEU A 27 -18.29 -21.26 -34.64
CA LEU A 27 -17.42 -20.26 -35.27
C LEU A 27 -18.23 -19.23 -36.05
N GLU A 28 -19.24 -19.63 -36.79
CA GLU A 28 -20.12 -18.72 -37.55
C GLU A 28 -20.94 -17.87 -36.59
N ALA A 29 -21.56 -18.47 -35.57
CA ALA A 29 -22.35 -17.76 -34.57
C ALA A 29 -21.49 -16.79 -33.74
N CYS A 30 -20.34 -17.22 -33.26
CA CYS A 30 -19.44 -16.37 -32.48
C CYS A 30 -18.85 -15.21 -33.28
N SER A 31 -18.56 -15.39 -34.59
CA SER A 31 -17.93 -14.35 -35.38
C SER A 31 -18.76 -13.06 -35.44
N GLN A 32 -20.08 -13.17 -35.62
CA GLN A 32 -20.95 -12.01 -35.66
C GLN A 32 -21.11 -11.34 -34.29
N ILE A 33 -21.29 -12.13 -33.25
CA ILE A 33 -21.46 -11.64 -31.86
C ILE A 33 -20.19 -10.93 -31.39
N VAL A 34 -19.03 -11.56 -31.56
CA VAL A 34 -17.73 -11.00 -31.12
C VAL A 34 -17.40 -9.72 -31.90
N ALA A 35 -17.65 -9.69 -33.23
CA ALA A 35 -17.44 -8.48 -34.01
C ALA A 35 -18.32 -7.32 -33.54
N GLY A 36 -19.60 -7.58 -33.21
CA GLY A 36 -20.51 -6.58 -32.66
C GLY A 36 -20.06 -6.07 -31.28
N MET A 37 -19.66 -6.96 -30.41
CA MET A 37 -19.17 -6.62 -29.06
C MET A 37 -17.85 -5.81 -29.09
N LEU A 38 -16.90 -6.20 -29.93
CA LEU A 38 -15.64 -5.47 -30.09
C LEU A 38 -15.85 -4.10 -30.70
N GLY A 39 -16.77 -3.97 -31.70
CA GLY A 39 -17.15 -2.69 -32.27
C GLY A 39 -17.79 -1.73 -31.27
N GLY A 40 -18.67 -2.24 -30.40
CA GLY A 40 -19.27 -1.48 -29.31
C GLY A 40 -18.22 -1.04 -28.26
N ALA A 41 -17.34 -1.94 -27.88
CA ALA A 41 -16.26 -1.64 -26.90
C ALA A 41 -15.31 -0.55 -27.43
N THR A 42 -14.98 -0.55 -28.70
CA THR A 42 -14.14 0.48 -29.34
C THR A 42 -14.80 1.86 -29.31
N GLN A 43 -16.14 1.94 -29.55
CA GLN A 43 -16.87 3.20 -29.44
C GLN A 43 -16.89 3.75 -28.02
N THR A 44 -17.08 2.88 -27.02
CA THR A 44 -17.11 3.27 -25.61
C THR A 44 -15.73 3.76 -25.12
N SER A 45 -14.65 3.08 -25.52
CA SER A 45 -13.28 3.49 -25.15
C SER A 45 -12.87 4.84 -25.72
N ASN A 46 -13.36 5.20 -26.92
CA ASN A 46 -13.12 6.50 -27.55
C ASN A 46 -13.94 7.64 -26.91
N SER A 47 -14.99 7.32 -26.17
CA SER A 47 -15.84 8.30 -25.48
C SER A 47 -15.51 8.44 -23.99
N ALA A 48 -14.60 7.63 -23.45
CA ALA A 48 -14.14 7.77 -22.08
C ALA A 48 -13.33 9.08 -21.95
N SER A 49 -13.99 10.15 -21.50
CA SER A 49 -13.30 11.37 -21.10
C SER A 49 -12.42 11.05 -19.89
N GLU A 50 -11.20 11.55 -19.90
CA GLU A 50 -10.38 11.58 -18.68
C GLU A 50 -11.21 12.26 -17.58
N VAL A 51 -11.52 11.52 -16.52
CA VAL A 51 -12.14 12.11 -15.34
C VAL A 51 -11.02 12.89 -14.65
N ALA A 52 -10.95 14.17 -14.93
CA ALA A 52 -10.01 15.04 -14.25
C ALA A 52 -10.43 15.16 -12.77
N GLY A 53 -9.52 14.89 -11.86
CA GLY A 53 -9.71 15.20 -10.45
C GLY A 53 -9.86 16.72 -10.20
N PRO A 54 -10.22 17.14 -8.98
CA PRO A 54 -10.26 18.54 -8.62
C PRO A 54 -8.88 19.19 -8.81
N GLU A 55 -8.84 20.44 -9.23
CA GLU A 55 -7.60 21.21 -9.25
C GLU A 55 -7.19 21.53 -7.81
N ARG A 56 -5.96 21.15 -7.45
CA ARG A 56 -5.36 21.37 -6.13
C ARG A 56 -3.94 21.87 -6.27
N ASP A 57 -3.56 22.79 -5.39
CA ASP A 57 -2.21 23.33 -5.35
C ASP A 57 -1.23 22.32 -4.79
N TRP A 58 -0.18 22.06 -5.54
CA TRP A 58 0.97 21.27 -5.12
C TRP A 58 2.26 21.81 -5.74
N TRP A 59 3.40 21.48 -5.13
CA TRP A 59 4.70 21.89 -5.66
C TRP A 59 5.76 20.80 -5.38
N SER A 60 6.79 20.76 -6.22
CA SER A 60 7.99 19.98 -5.96
C SER A 60 8.82 20.67 -4.90
N PRO A 61 9.22 20.00 -3.81
CA PRO A 61 10.01 20.62 -2.76
C PRO A 61 11.42 20.95 -3.27
N SER A 62 11.97 22.07 -2.81
CA SER A 62 13.39 22.39 -3.01
C SER A 62 14.30 21.44 -2.22
N ALA A 63 15.61 21.44 -2.50
CA ALA A 63 16.57 20.65 -1.73
C ALA A 63 16.62 21.06 -0.24
N GLU A 64 16.35 22.32 0.07
CA GLU A 64 16.28 22.83 1.44
C GLU A 64 15.01 22.38 2.17
N GLU A 65 13.88 22.29 1.46
CA GLU A 65 12.62 21.77 1.99
C GLU A 65 12.60 20.24 2.11
N ASN A 66 13.56 19.55 1.48
CA ASN A 66 13.61 18.08 1.43
C ASN A 66 15.02 17.51 1.73
N PRO A 67 15.64 17.90 2.87
CA PRO A 67 17.03 17.53 3.15
C PRO A 67 17.26 16.02 3.29
N HIS A 68 16.20 15.26 3.57
CA HIS A 68 16.24 13.80 3.71
C HIS A 68 15.77 13.04 2.47
N GLY A 69 15.34 13.73 1.40
CA GLY A 69 14.74 13.09 0.23
C GLY A 69 13.41 12.41 0.53
N ALA A 70 12.67 12.89 1.55
CA ALA A 70 11.50 12.22 2.08
C ALA A 70 10.16 12.67 1.43
N TRP A 71 10.12 13.84 0.82
CA TRP A 71 8.95 14.36 0.11
C TRP A 71 9.00 14.00 -1.37
N HIS A 72 7.86 13.55 -1.91
CA HIS A 72 7.62 13.51 -3.35
C HIS A 72 7.10 14.87 -3.84
N VAL A 73 5.97 15.29 -3.32
CA VAL A 73 5.40 16.63 -3.54
C VAL A 73 4.83 17.19 -2.24
N ARG A 74 4.74 18.52 -2.19
CA ARG A 74 4.15 19.26 -1.08
C ARG A 74 2.78 19.79 -1.45
N THR A 75 1.91 19.91 -0.45
CA THR A 75 0.60 20.56 -0.52
C THR A 75 0.36 21.36 0.76
N ARG A 76 -0.74 22.15 0.78
CA ARG A 76 -1.31 22.78 2.00
C ARG A 76 -2.82 22.60 1.94
N LEU A 77 -3.25 21.34 1.94
CA LEU A 77 -4.66 21.04 1.76
C LEU A 77 -5.35 20.87 3.11
N ARG A 78 -6.31 21.73 3.39
CA ARG A 78 -7.19 21.67 4.55
C ARG A 78 -8.61 22.02 4.11
N THR A 79 -9.60 21.33 4.64
CA THR A 79 -11.02 21.56 4.34
C THR A 79 -11.81 22.07 5.53
N ARG A 80 -11.25 21.95 6.75
CA ARG A 80 -11.85 22.39 8.02
C ARG A 80 -10.80 22.96 8.96
N GLU A 81 -11.23 23.88 9.80
CA GLU A 81 -10.38 24.49 10.86
C GLU A 81 -10.59 23.82 12.22
N ASP A 82 -11.62 23.00 12.36
CA ASP A 82 -12.00 22.26 13.58
C ASP A 82 -11.90 20.74 13.37
N GLY A 83 -11.95 19.98 14.45
CA GLY A 83 -11.94 18.53 14.43
C GLY A 83 -10.86 17.91 15.32
N PRO A 84 -10.88 16.57 15.49
CA PRO A 84 -9.96 15.88 16.38
C PRO A 84 -8.48 15.99 15.98
N LEU A 85 -8.17 16.30 14.71
CA LEU A 85 -6.81 16.49 14.21
C LEU A 85 -6.53 17.92 13.76
N ALA A 86 -7.38 18.90 14.16
CA ALA A 86 -7.18 20.31 13.82
C ALA A 86 -5.80 20.81 14.28
N GLY A 87 -5.11 21.54 13.39
CA GLY A 87 -3.79 22.09 13.64
C GLY A 87 -2.63 21.10 13.44
N LEU A 88 -2.90 19.83 13.12
CA LEU A 88 -1.87 18.82 12.83
C LEU A 88 -1.65 18.67 11.33
N ARG A 89 -0.38 18.52 10.93
CA ARG A 89 0.03 18.26 9.55
C ARG A 89 0.23 16.77 9.34
N VAL A 90 -0.22 16.27 8.20
CA VAL A 90 -0.15 14.86 7.83
C VAL A 90 0.57 14.70 6.49
N ALA A 91 1.53 13.77 6.42
CA ALA A 91 2.09 13.28 5.16
C ALA A 91 1.40 11.99 4.75
N LEU A 92 1.03 11.86 3.48
CA LEU A 92 0.50 10.61 2.93
C LEU A 92 1.61 9.84 2.22
N LYS A 93 1.78 8.55 2.54
CA LYS A 93 2.66 7.68 1.74
C LYS A 93 2.24 7.76 0.28
N ASP A 94 3.22 7.76 -0.62
CA ASP A 94 2.96 8.06 -2.03
C ASP A 94 2.29 6.93 -2.83
N ASN A 95 1.81 5.89 -2.16
CA ASN A 95 0.86 4.92 -2.71
C ASN A 95 -0.62 5.27 -2.39
N VAL A 96 -0.88 6.31 -1.60
CA VAL A 96 -2.23 6.78 -1.25
C VAL A 96 -2.65 7.88 -2.22
N MET A 97 -3.75 7.71 -2.91
CA MET A 97 -4.28 8.69 -3.86
C MET A 97 -4.80 9.94 -3.16
N LEU A 98 -4.46 11.09 -3.71
CA LEU A 98 -4.99 12.40 -3.34
C LEU A 98 -5.36 13.10 -4.64
N ALA A 99 -6.64 13.28 -4.90
CA ALA A 99 -7.16 13.80 -6.15
C ALA A 99 -6.52 15.14 -6.55
N GLY A 100 -6.15 15.29 -7.81
CA GLY A 100 -5.47 16.49 -8.31
C GLY A 100 -3.99 16.62 -7.92
N VAL A 101 -3.43 15.62 -7.24
CA VAL A 101 -2.02 15.63 -6.77
C VAL A 101 -1.26 14.46 -7.40
N PRO A 102 0.01 14.65 -7.83
CA PRO A 102 0.83 13.59 -8.40
C PRO A 102 0.98 12.38 -7.47
N LEU A 103 1.02 11.19 -8.08
CA LEU A 103 1.29 9.92 -7.42
C LEU A 103 2.34 9.15 -8.23
N LEU A 104 3.47 8.85 -7.61
CA LEU A 104 4.60 8.16 -8.22
C LEU A 104 4.73 6.71 -7.73
N ASN A 105 4.33 6.45 -6.48
CA ASN A 105 4.53 5.15 -5.80
C ASN A 105 5.97 4.62 -5.98
N GLY A 106 6.95 5.53 -5.96
CA GLY A 106 8.37 5.24 -6.13
C GLY A 106 8.79 4.75 -7.52
N SER A 107 7.91 4.73 -8.51
CA SER A 107 8.13 4.09 -9.82
C SER A 107 8.03 5.04 -11.00
N ALA A 108 9.00 4.97 -11.93
CA ALA A 108 8.95 5.69 -13.21
C ALA A 108 7.73 5.30 -14.09
N LEU A 109 7.08 4.19 -13.81
CA LEU A 109 5.86 3.77 -14.51
C LEU A 109 4.70 4.77 -14.30
N LEU A 110 4.64 5.38 -13.11
CA LEU A 110 3.60 6.36 -12.74
C LEU A 110 4.05 7.81 -12.89
N GLU A 111 5.20 8.06 -13.49
CA GLU A 111 5.68 9.43 -13.74
C GLU A 111 4.67 10.23 -14.57
N GLY A 112 4.31 11.43 -14.07
CA GLY A 112 3.30 12.29 -14.68
C GLY A 112 1.86 11.84 -14.46
N TYR A 113 1.60 10.82 -13.63
CA TYR A 113 0.25 10.47 -13.22
C TYR A 113 -0.23 11.39 -12.09
N VAL A 114 -1.43 11.95 -12.25
CA VAL A 114 -2.16 12.74 -11.25
C VAL A 114 -3.40 11.94 -10.85
N ALA A 115 -3.58 11.74 -9.54
CA ALA A 115 -4.70 10.95 -9.04
C ALA A 115 -6.05 11.63 -9.30
N GLU A 116 -7.07 10.86 -9.69
CA GLU A 116 -8.42 11.34 -9.99
C GLU A 116 -9.33 11.33 -8.76
N VAL A 117 -8.98 10.54 -7.74
CA VAL A 117 -9.82 10.33 -6.54
C VAL A 117 -9.03 10.54 -5.26
N ASP A 118 -9.75 10.87 -4.19
CA ASP A 118 -9.21 10.81 -2.84
C ASP A 118 -9.35 9.39 -2.27
N ALA A 119 -8.29 8.89 -1.65
CA ALA A 119 -8.41 7.70 -0.82
C ALA A 119 -9.30 7.99 0.41
N THR A 120 -10.04 7.00 0.90
CA THR A 120 -10.89 7.15 2.08
C THR A 120 -10.11 7.73 3.27
N VAL A 121 -8.86 7.30 3.48
CA VAL A 121 -8.01 7.82 4.56
C VAL A 121 -7.68 9.30 4.38
N ALA A 122 -7.50 9.77 3.16
CA ALA A 122 -7.26 11.19 2.88
C ALA A 122 -8.50 12.04 3.18
N THR A 123 -9.67 11.58 2.73
CA THR A 123 -10.97 12.22 3.01
C THR A 123 -11.20 12.33 4.53
N ARG A 124 -11.03 11.24 5.27
CA ARG A 124 -11.22 11.23 6.74
C ARG A 124 -10.27 12.17 7.48
N LEU A 125 -9.01 12.26 7.06
CA LEU A 125 -8.05 13.18 7.64
C LEU A 125 -8.45 14.63 7.42
N LEU A 126 -8.90 14.99 6.23
CA LEU A 126 -9.40 16.33 5.89
C LEU A 126 -10.66 16.66 6.69
N GLU A 127 -11.60 15.71 6.79
CA GLU A 127 -12.83 15.86 7.59
C GLU A 127 -12.56 15.98 9.09
N ALA A 128 -11.45 15.40 9.57
CA ALA A 128 -10.97 15.55 10.95
C ALA A 128 -10.20 16.85 11.22
N GLY A 129 -10.07 17.74 10.23
CA GLY A 129 -9.41 19.03 10.35
C GLY A 129 -7.89 19.01 10.20
N ALA A 130 -7.30 17.88 9.78
CA ALA A 130 -5.87 17.82 9.52
C ALA A 130 -5.50 18.58 8.23
N GLU A 131 -4.26 19.10 8.19
CA GLU A 131 -3.66 19.60 6.96
C GLU A 131 -2.86 18.49 6.27
N ILE A 132 -3.23 18.11 5.05
CA ILE A 132 -2.38 17.25 4.23
C ILE A 132 -1.25 18.11 3.67
N ALA A 133 -0.03 17.88 4.21
CA ALA A 133 1.18 18.64 3.88
C ALA A 133 1.90 18.14 2.62
N GLY A 134 1.51 16.98 2.09
CA GLY A 134 2.08 16.42 0.87
C GLY A 134 2.12 14.89 0.83
N LYS A 135 2.82 14.40 -0.22
CA LYS A 135 3.05 12.98 -0.47
C LYS A 135 4.48 12.62 -0.09
N ALA A 136 4.63 11.59 0.73
CA ALA A 136 5.92 11.11 1.22
C ALA A 136 6.47 10.00 0.32
N HIS A 137 7.74 10.08 -0.07
CA HIS A 137 8.40 9.03 -0.84
C HIS A 137 8.22 7.64 -0.21
N CYS A 138 8.09 6.65 -1.06
CA CYS A 138 8.06 5.25 -0.69
C CYS A 138 8.93 4.43 -1.65
N GLU A 139 9.23 3.20 -1.28
CA GLU A 139 9.92 2.27 -2.14
C GLU A 139 9.13 1.96 -3.40
N ASN A 140 9.83 1.60 -4.49
CA ASN A 140 9.24 1.30 -5.79
C ASN A 140 8.20 0.18 -5.66
N PHE A 141 6.92 0.52 -5.95
CA PHE A 141 5.75 -0.34 -5.72
C PHE A 141 5.67 -0.93 -4.30
N CYS A 142 6.14 -0.19 -3.29
CA CYS A 142 6.18 -0.64 -1.90
C CYS A 142 7.02 -1.91 -1.64
N LEU A 143 7.95 -2.27 -2.56
CA LEU A 143 8.72 -3.50 -2.54
C LEU A 143 10.18 -3.26 -2.16
N SER A 144 10.43 -2.99 -0.91
CA SER A 144 11.74 -3.03 -0.24
C SER A 144 11.59 -2.55 1.21
N ALA A 145 12.50 -2.96 2.07
CA ALA A 145 12.63 -2.48 3.45
C ALA A 145 13.76 -1.44 3.61
N GLY A 146 14.39 -1.00 2.48
CA GLY A 146 15.72 -0.37 2.54
C GLY A 146 15.79 1.11 2.21
N SER A 147 14.72 1.81 1.89
CA SER A 147 14.66 3.26 1.55
C SER A 147 15.52 3.72 0.36
N HIS A 148 15.74 2.88 -0.64
CA HIS A 148 16.69 3.17 -1.73
C HIS A 148 16.18 2.83 -3.15
N THR A 149 14.98 2.24 -3.28
CA THR A 149 14.47 1.79 -4.59
C THR A 149 13.58 2.82 -5.29
N CYS A 150 13.21 3.91 -4.61
CA CYS A 150 12.46 5.01 -5.22
C CYS A 150 13.27 5.62 -6.37
N VAL A 151 12.62 5.84 -7.53
CA VAL A 151 13.30 6.43 -8.71
C VAL A 151 13.79 7.86 -8.48
N SER A 152 13.21 8.58 -7.52
CA SER A 152 13.64 9.92 -7.14
C SER A 152 14.88 9.92 -6.24
N GLY A 153 15.38 8.75 -5.87
CA GLY A 153 16.55 8.59 -5.02
C GLY A 153 16.24 8.10 -3.61
N PRO A 154 17.27 7.89 -2.77
CA PRO A 154 17.13 7.33 -1.44
C PRO A 154 16.55 8.32 -0.43
N VAL A 155 15.79 7.79 0.54
CA VAL A 155 15.37 8.53 1.74
C VAL A 155 16.38 8.28 2.86
N HIS A 156 16.97 9.34 3.37
CA HIS A 156 17.97 9.29 4.44
C HIS A 156 17.31 9.29 5.81
N ASN A 157 17.90 8.54 6.74
CA ASN A 157 17.47 8.56 8.14
C ASN A 157 17.79 9.94 8.76
N PRO A 158 16.79 10.63 9.36
CA PRO A 158 17.01 11.95 9.96
C PRO A 158 18.03 11.97 11.10
N HIS A 159 18.17 10.86 11.84
CA HIS A 159 19.15 10.76 12.93
C HIS A 159 20.59 10.63 12.42
N ARG A 160 20.77 10.05 11.21
CA ARG A 160 22.09 9.87 10.63
C ARG A 160 22.04 9.81 9.10
N ARG A 161 22.41 10.90 8.45
CA ARG A 161 22.49 10.96 6.98
C ARG A 161 23.36 9.82 6.42
N GLY A 162 22.93 9.25 5.30
CA GLY A 162 23.62 8.10 4.67
C GLY A 162 23.22 6.74 5.24
N HIS A 163 22.37 6.71 6.26
CA HIS A 163 21.75 5.49 6.77
C HIS A 163 20.32 5.37 6.25
N THR A 164 19.85 4.14 6.15
CA THR A 164 18.48 3.85 5.72
C THR A 164 17.47 4.36 6.75
N SER A 165 16.35 4.90 6.27
CA SER A 165 15.17 5.19 7.09
C SER A 165 14.23 3.98 7.23
N GLY A 166 14.62 2.83 6.65
CA GLY A 166 13.71 1.69 6.49
C GLY A 166 12.68 1.93 5.39
N GLY A 167 11.87 0.92 5.10
CA GLY A 167 10.86 0.96 4.04
C GLY A 167 9.72 -0.06 4.26
N SER A 168 8.69 0.01 3.42
CA SER A 168 8.56 0.87 2.23
C SER A 168 7.96 2.25 2.51
N SER A 169 7.47 2.56 3.72
CA SER A 169 6.99 3.91 4.10
C SER A 169 8.16 4.79 4.57
N SER A 170 9.23 4.84 3.77
CA SER A 170 10.50 5.47 4.09
C SER A 170 10.37 6.97 4.38
N GLY A 171 9.72 7.71 3.50
CA GLY A 171 9.47 9.14 3.66
C GLY A 171 8.53 9.44 4.81
N SER A 172 7.46 8.64 4.98
CA SER A 172 6.49 8.84 6.07
C SER A 172 7.17 8.85 7.45
N ALA A 173 8.00 7.83 7.73
CA ALA A 173 8.70 7.75 9.01
C ALA A 173 9.79 8.82 9.16
N ALA A 174 10.53 9.11 8.09
CA ALA A 174 11.57 10.13 8.10
C ALA A 174 11.00 11.54 8.40
N LEU A 175 9.87 11.90 7.79
CA LEU A 175 9.22 13.20 7.99
C LEU A 175 8.70 13.39 9.42
N VAL A 176 8.12 12.35 10.02
CA VAL A 176 7.70 12.38 11.42
C VAL A 176 8.92 12.49 12.36
N ALA A 177 9.97 11.71 12.10
CA ALA A 177 11.18 11.75 12.92
C ALA A 177 11.93 13.08 12.82
N ALA A 178 11.96 13.71 11.64
CA ALA A 178 12.54 15.04 11.42
C ALA A 178 11.70 16.17 12.05
N GLY A 179 10.41 15.93 12.33
CA GLY A 179 9.48 16.96 12.82
C GLY A 179 8.88 17.82 11.72
N ASP A 180 8.98 17.40 10.47
CA ASP A 180 8.38 18.09 9.33
C ASP A 180 6.85 17.99 9.34
N VAL A 181 6.33 16.90 9.90
CA VAL A 181 4.91 16.67 10.18
C VAL A 181 4.73 16.00 11.53
N GLU A 182 3.56 16.17 12.11
CA GLU A 182 3.17 15.49 13.36
C GLU A 182 2.74 14.05 13.11
N LEU A 183 2.08 13.81 11.98
CA LEU A 183 1.45 12.55 11.62
C LEU A 183 1.84 12.12 10.20
N ALA A 184 1.85 10.83 9.93
CA ALA A 184 1.93 10.31 8.55
C ALA A 184 1.09 9.04 8.39
N VAL A 185 0.54 8.85 7.18
CA VAL A 185 -0.01 7.56 6.76
C VAL A 185 1.11 6.73 6.18
N GLY A 186 1.24 5.50 6.65
CA GLY A 186 2.09 4.45 6.07
C GLY A 186 1.26 3.32 5.49
N GLY A 187 1.89 2.47 4.68
CA GLY A 187 1.31 1.20 4.20
C GLY A 187 2.20 0.04 4.58
N ASP A 188 1.63 -1.11 4.98
CA ASP A 188 2.34 -2.29 5.48
C ASP A 188 1.77 -3.57 4.88
N GLN A 189 2.56 -4.30 4.12
CA GLN A 189 2.27 -5.62 3.58
C GLN A 189 3.14 -6.72 4.21
N GLY A 190 4.33 -6.33 4.69
CA GLY A 190 5.30 -7.25 5.28
C GLY A 190 6.21 -6.57 6.31
N GLY A 191 5.76 -5.44 6.91
CA GLY A 191 6.54 -4.66 7.86
C GLY A 191 6.69 -3.19 7.51
N SER A 192 6.11 -2.73 6.40
CA SER A 192 6.42 -1.44 5.79
C SER A 192 5.90 -0.18 6.52
N ILE A 193 5.18 -0.31 7.63
CA ILE A 193 4.96 0.72 8.66
C ILE A 193 5.97 0.53 9.79
N ARG A 194 6.08 -0.70 10.28
CA ARG A 194 6.81 -1.06 11.51
C ARG A 194 8.32 -0.96 11.34
N ILE A 195 8.84 -1.39 10.19
CA ILE A 195 10.29 -1.33 9.88
C ILE A 195 10.78 0.13 9.87
N PRO A 196 10.23 1.05 9.04
CA PRO A 196 10.71 2.42 9.03
C PRO A 196 10.44 3.16 10.36
N ALA A 197 9.36 2.85 11.06
CA ALA A 197 9.11 3.39 12.39
C ALA A 197 10.22 2.98 13.39
N SER A 198 10.62 1.71 13.38
CA SER A 198 11.73 1.21 14.20
C SER A 198 13.06 1.89 13.85
N TYR A 199 13.36 2.05 12.55
CA TYR A 199 14.63 2.64 12.09
C TYR A 199 14.71 4.14 12.37
N CYS A 200 13.58 4.85 12.36
CA CYS A 200 13.50 6.28 12.60
C CYS A 200 13.14 6.65 14.07
N GLY A 201 12.93 5.66 14.94
CA GLY A 201 12.62 5.92 16.35
C GLY A 201 11.26 6.60 16.57
N VAL A 202 10.25 6.22 15.78
CA VAL A 202 8.88 6.73 15.87
C VAL A 202 7.88 5.59 16.10
N VAL A 203 6.64 5.92 16.41
CA VAL A 203 5.56 4.93 16.62
C VAL A 203 4.88 4.62 15.31
N GLY A 204 4.95 3.36 14.87
CA GLY A 204 4.26 2.88 13.67
C GLY A 204 3.33 1.72 14.01
N MET A 205 2.04 1.85 13.69
CA MET A 205 1.05 0.84 13.96
C MET A 205 0.49 0.24 12.67
N LYS A 206 0.67 -1.08 12.51
CA LYS A 206 -0.09 -1.87 11.55
C LYS A 206 -1.40 -2.31 12.20
N PRO A 207 -2.54 -1.76 11.81
CA PRO A 207 -3.83 -2.13 12.39
C PRO A 207 -4.20 -3.59 12.09
N THR A 208 -5.28 -4.06 12.71
CA THR A 208 -5.94 -5.31 12.33
C THR A 208 -6.38 -5.24 10.86
N HIS A 209 -6.32 -6.38 10.16
CA HIS A 209 -6.76 -6.47 8.76
C HIS A 209 -8.21 -5.96 8.59
N GLY A 210 -8.42 -5.09 7.62
CA GLY A 210 -9.71 -4.47 7.36
C GLY A 210 -10.14 -3.37 8.34
N LEU A 211 -9.38 -3.07 9.40
CA LEU A 211 -9.75 -2.01 10.35
C LEU A 211 -9.70 -0.61 9.70
N VAL A 212 -8.68 -0.36 8.91
CA VAL A 212 -8.53 0.87 8.12
C VAL A 212 -8.77 0.54 6.65
N PRO A 213 -9.68 1.25 5.95
CA PRO A 213 -9.95 0.97 4.54
C PRO A 213 -8.73 1.25 3.66
N TYR A 214 -8.58 0.43 2.62
CA TYR A 214 -7.51 0.56 1.62
C TYR A 214 -8.00 1.23 0.33
N THR A 215 -9.26 1.65 0.28
CA THR A 215 -9.88 2.33 -0.87
C THR A 215 -9.08 3.55 -1.29
N GLY A 216 -8.69 3.61 -2.55
CA GLY A 216 -7.87 4.69 -3.11
C GLY A 216 -6.38 4.59 -2.78
N ALA A 217 -5.89 3.44 -2.32
CA ALA A 217 -4.47 3.16 -2.22
C ALA A 217 -4.05 2.14 -3.30
N VAL A 218 -2.82 2.30 -3.82
CA VAL A 218 -2.25 1.37 -4.80
C VAL A 218 -2.05 0.00 -4.17
N PRO A 219 -2.71 -1.06 -4.66
CA PRO A 219 -2.65 -2.39 -4.07
C PRO A 219 -1.35 -3.11 -4.45
N LEU A 220 -0.92 -4.01 -3.56
CA LEU A 220 0.15 -4.95 -3.81
C LEU A 220 -0.31 -6.40 -3.58
N GLU A 221 -0.91 -6.67 -2.42
CA GLU A 221 -1.49 -7.94 -2.05
C GLU A 221 -2.66 -7.72 -1.08
N PRO A 222 -3.89 -7.90 -1.52
CA PRO A 222 -5.07 -7.52 -0.75
C PRO A 222 -5.23 -8.22 0.60
N LEU A 223 -4.71 -9.43 0.76
CA LEU A 223 -4.72 -10.13 2.06
C LEU A 223 -3.70 -9.55 3.04
N ALA A 224 -2.69 -8.84 2.53
CA ALA A 224 -1.61 -8.24 3.32
C ALA A 224 -1.64 -6.71 3.34
N ASP A 225 -2.41 -6.08 2.45
CA ASP A 225 -2.45 -4.63 2.31
C ASP A 225 -3.08 -3.95 3.55
N HIS A 226 -2.30 -3.12 4.24
CA HIS A 226 -2.73 -2.30 5.37
C HIS A 226 -2.31 -0.85 5.17
N LEU A 227 -3.14 0.07 5.64
CA LEU A 227 -2.76 1.45 5.93
C LEU A 227 -2.81 1.67 7.44
N GLY A 228 -1.97 2.56 7.94
CA GLY A 228 -1.96 2.87 9.36
C GLY A 228 -1.12 4.08 9.72
N PRO A 229 -1.23 4.55 10.97
CA PRO A 229 -0.57 5.75 11.45
C PRO A 229 0.92 5.54 11.74
N ILE A 230 1.71 6.58 11.46
CA ILE A 230 3.10 6.77 11.92
C ILE A 230 3.14 8.13 12.60
N THR A 231 3.60 8.17 13.87
CA THR A 231 3.56 9.36 14.73
C THR A 231 4.75 9.40 15.67
N ARG A 232 4.98 10.53 16.35
CA ARG A 232 6.05 10.60 17.35
C ARG A 232 5.72 9.88 18.65
N ASP A 233 4.45 9.86 19.04
CA ASP A 233 4.01 9.26 20.30
C ASP A 233 2.74 8.42 20.12
N VAL A 234 2.44 7.63 21.15
CA VAL A 234 1.31 6.68 21.14
C VAL A 234 -0.04 7.41 21.18
N ARG A 235 -0.13 8.59 21.80
CA ARG A 235 -1.38 9.36 21.91
C ARG A 235 -1.84 9.84 20.54
N ASP A 236 -0.93 10.45 19.77
CA ASP A 236 -1.25 10.91 18.42
C ASP A 236 -1.49 9.73 17.48
N ASN A 237 -0.83 8.58 17.73
CA ASN A 237 -1.10 7.35 17.00
C ASN A 237 -2.54 6.86 17.22
N ALA A 238 -2.99 6.82 18.48
CA ALA A 238 -4.35 6.46 18.84
C ALA A 238 -5.39 7.44 18.28
N ARG A 239 -5.14 8.77 18.38
CA ARG A 239 -6.03 9.80 17.79
C ARG A 239 -6.18 9.63 16.28
N MET A 240 -5.06 9.42 15.59
CA MET A 240 -5.08 9.21 14.16
C MET A 240 -5.78 7.90 13.80
N LEU A 241 -5.56 6.82 14.55
CA LEU A 241 -6.24 5.54 14.33
C LEU A 241 -7.76 5.66 14.50
N GLU A 242 -8.26 6.41 15.49
CA GLU A 242 -9.70 6.65 15.66
C GLU A 242 -10.33 7.33 14.43
N VAL A 243 -9.59 8.24 13.79
CA VAL A 243 -10.04 8.90 12.57
C VAL A 243 -10.00 7.97 11.36
N LEU A 244 -8.96 7.14 11.25
CA LEU A 244 -8.76 6.27 10.09
C LEU A 244 -9.63 5.02 10.12
N ALA A 245 -9.94 4.48 11.30
CA ALA A 245 -10.65 3.22 11.48
C ALA A 245 -12.12 3.31 11.05
N GLY A 246 -12.66 2.19 10.63
CA GLY A 246 -14.09 2.06 10.35
C GLY A 246 -14.39 1.72 8.88
N PRO A 247 -15.58 1.14 8.65
CA PRO A 247 -16.02 0.77 7.31
C PRO A 247 -16.27 2.01 6.45
N ASP A 248 -15.89 1.94 5.19
CA ASP A 248 -16.22 2.96 4.18
C ASP A 248 -17.36 2.50 3.23
N GLY A 249 -17.84 1.28 3.39
CA GLY A 249 -18.87 0.70 2.53
C GLY A 249 -18.37 0.30 1.14
N ILE A 250 -17.07 0.38 0.91
CA ILE A 250 -16.42 0.19 -0.38
C ILE A 250 -15.39 -0.95 -0.32
N ASP A 251 -14.51 -0.93 0.68
CA ASP A 251 -13.50 -1.97 0.88
C ASP A 251 -14.15 -3.28 1.37
N GLY A 252 -14.27 -4.26 0.47
CA GLY A 252 -14.90 -5.54 0.75
C GLY A 252 -14.20 -6.41 1.80
N ARG A 253 -13.02 -6.01 2.29
CA ARG A 253 -12.29 -6.71 3.34
C ARG A 253 -12.75 -6.33 4.75
N GLN A 254 -13.58 -5.29 4.87
CA GLN A 254 -14.08 -4.79 6.14
C GLN A 254 -15.33 -5.57 6.58
N SER A 255 -15.33 -6.05 7.83
CA SER A 255 -16.42 -6.83 8.39
C SER A 255 -16.61 -6.54 9.87
N GLY A 256 -17.88 -6.50 10.31
CA GLY A 256 -18.28 -6.41 11.71
C GLY A 256 -18.18 -5.00 12.33
N PRO A 257 -18.66 -4.87 13.57
CA PRO A 257 -18.52 -3.66 14.34
C PRO A 257 -17.05 -3.46 14.72
N LEU A 258 -16.60 -2.22 14.64
CA LEU A 258 -15.20 -1.90 14.93
C LEU A 258 -15.08 -1.35 16.36
N PRO A 259 -14.05 -1.76 17.10
CA PRO A 259 -13.76 -1.15 18.38
C PRO A 259 -13.33 0.31 18.16
N GLY A 260 -13.74 1.18 19.05
CA GLY A 260 -13.29 2.57 19.17
C GLY A 260 -12.72 2.81 20.57
N GLY A 261 -12.48 4.08 20.91
CA GLY A 261 -12.01 4.46 22.25
C GLY A 261 -10.52 4.17 22.46
N TYR A 262 -9.70 4.24 21.39
CA TYR A 262 -8.26 3.99 21.50
C TYR A 262 -7.55 5.03 22.36
N VAL A 263 -7.96 6.30 22.28
CA VAL A 263 -7.40 7.39 23.10
C VAL A 263 -7.79 7.21 24.56
N GLU A 264 -9.04 6.83 24.83
CA GLU A 264 -9.55 6.59 26.17
C GLU A 264 -8.81 5.42 26.84
N ALA A 265 -8.58 4.33 26.09
CA ALA A 265 -7.85 3.14 26.56
C ALA A 265 -6.40 3.44 27.00
N LEU A 266 -5.80 4.53 26.56
CA LEU A 266 -4.45 4.91 27.04
C LEU A 266 -4.38 5.27 28.52
N GLY A 267 -5.51 5.55 29.15
CA GLY A 267 -5.61 5.83 30.60
C GLY A 267 -5.81 4.58 31.48
N GLU A 268 -6.01 3.41 30.85
CA GLU A 268 -6.27 2.17 31.60
C GLU A 268 -5.03 1.64 32.32
N ALA A 269 -5.25 1.05 33.52
CA ALA A 269 -4.19 0.39 34.26
C ALA A 269 -3.69 -0.85 33.52
N VAL A 270 -2.39 -1.05 33.47
CA VAL A 270 -1.74 -2.22 32.85
C VAL A 270 -1.47 -3.35 33.83
N ALA A 271 -1.54 -3.08 35.16
CA ALA A 271 -1.31 -4.08 36.17
C ALA A 271 -2.23 -5.31 36.01
N GLY A 272 -1.68 -6.50 36.17
CA GLY A 272 -2.38 -7.77 35.98
C GLY A 272 -2.53 -8.22 34.53
N ARG A 273 -2.09 -7.43 33.54
CA ARG A 273 -1.99 -7.88 32.14
C ARG A 273 -0.77 -8.77 31.95
N ARG A 274 -0.82 -9.65 30.93
CA ARG A 274 0.32 -10.49 30.54
C ARG A 274 0.90 -10.05 29.20
N VAL A 275 2.24 -10.01 29.12
CA VAL A 275 3.01 -9.77 27.89
C VAL A 275 3.88 -10.98 27.63
N ALA A 276 3.76 -11.55 26.43
CA ALA A 276 4.56 -12.68 26.01
C ALA A 276 5.79 -12.21 25.20
N LEU A 277 6.97 -12.75 25.54
CA LEU A 277 8.15 -12.70 24.69
C LEU A 277 8.16 -13.96 23.82
N LEU A 278 7.98 -13.79 22.52
CA LEU A 278 7.98 -14.89 21.57
C LEU A 278 9.41 -15.33 21.29
N CYS A 279 9.81 -16.52 21.76
CA CYS A 279 11.18 -17.02 21.67
C CYS A 279 11.71 -17.01 20.24
N GLU A 280 10.88 -17.44 19.28
CA GLU A 280 11.22 -17.50 17.86
C GLU A 280 11.38 -16.12 17.18
N GLY A 281 10.99 -15.05 17.85
CA GLY A 281 11.18 -13.68 17.36
C GLY A 281 12.59 -13.11 17.59
N PHE A 282 13.44 -13.82 18.34
CA PHE A 282 14.77 -13.37 18.74
C PHE A 282 15.89 -14.21 18.11
N GLY A 283 17.10 -13.65 18.06
CA GLY A 283 18.29 -14.36 17.57
C GLY A 283 18.48 -14.35 16.06
N HIS A 284 17.64 -13.62 15.30
CA HIS A 284 17.72 -13.55 13.85
C HIS A 284 18.37 -12.26 13.31
N GLY A 285 18.65 -11.32 14.17
CA GLY A 285 19.17 -10.01 13.81
C GLY A 285 20.33 -9.54 14.70
N ASN A 286 20.41 -8.23 14.91
CA ASN A 286 21.41 -7.64 15.76
C ASN A 286 21.09 -7.90 17.25
N PRO A 287 21.99 -8.55 18.04
CA PRO A 287 21.75 -8.83 19.45
C PRO A 287 21.45 -7.60 20.31
N ALA A 288 21.96 -6.43 19.93
CA ALA A 288 21.63 -5.18 20.63
C ALA A 288 20.16 -4.79 20.50
N VAL A 289 19.52 -5.09 19.38
CA VAL A 289 18.08 -4.87 19.19
C VAL A 289 17.28 -5.84 20.06
N ASP A 290 17.67 -7.12 20.07
CA ASP A 290 17.04 -8.13 20.93
C ASP A 290 17.10 -7.73 22.41
N ALA A 291 18.25 -7.23 22.85
CA ALA A 291 18.42 -6.76 24.24
C ALA A 291 17.47 -5.60 24.58
N VAL A 292 17.40 -4.57 23.72
CA VAL A 292 16.52 -3.41 23.94
C VAL A 292 15.04 -3.83 23.98
N VAL A 293 14.62 -4.76 23.14
CA VAL A 293 13.22 -5.25 23.14
C VAL A 293 12.91 -6.04 24.42
N ARG A 294 13.84 -6.90 24.87
CA ARG A 294 13.69 -7.63 26.15
C ARG A 294 13.64 -6.68 27.35
N ASP A 295 14.54 -5.71 27.40
CA ASP A 295 14.57 -4.71 28.46
C ASP A 295 13.29 -3.89 28.51
N ALA A 296 12.76 -3.48 27.36
CA ALA A 296 11.48 -2.77 27.27
C ALA A 296 10.32 -3.63 27.82
N ALA A 297 10.25 -4.90 27.46
CA ALA A 297 9.23 -5.82 27.99
C ALA A 297 9.38 -6.02 29.50
N HIS A 298 10.59 -6.25 30.01
CA HIS A 298 10.85 -6.41 31.44
C HIS A 298 10.56 -5.13 32.26
N SER A 299 10.70 -3.94 31.64
CA SER A 299 10.34 -2.69 32.31
C SER A 299 8.85 -2.59 32.65
N LEU A 300 8.00 -3.31 31.95
CA LEU A 300 6.57 -3.38 32.25
C LEU A 300 6.27 -4.16 33.53
N ALA A 301 7.15 -5.07 33.94
CA ALA A 301 7.00 -5.81 35.20
C ALA A 301 6.97 -4.87 36.43
N ALA A 302 7.69 -3.76 36.38
CA ALA A 302 7.65 -2.74 37.44
C ALA A 302 6.28 -2.04 37.55
N GLN A 303 5.42 -2.16 36.51
CA GLN A 303 4.06 -1.64 36.48
C GLN A 303 3.00 -2.73 36.79
N GLY A 304 3.43 -3.90 37.25
CA GLY A 304 2.54 -5.02 37.60
C GLY A 304 2.10 -5.88 36.40
N VAL A 305 2.79 -5.79 35.25
CA VAL A 305 2.57 -6.68 34.12
C VAL A 305 3.35 -7.97 34.33
N GLU A 306 2.73 -9.12 34.10
CA GLU A 306 3.38 -10.42 34.01
C GLU A 306 4.07 -10.61 32.67
N VAL A 307 5.38 -10.74 32.64
CA VAL A 307 6.16 -11.00 31.43
C VAL A 307 6.53 -12.48 31.38
N VAL A 308 6.14 -13.17 30.30
CA VAL A 308 6.34 -14.62 30.14
C VAL A 308 6.99 -14.94 28.80
N ASP A 309 7.87 -15.91 28.75
CA ASP A 309 8.40 -16.48 27.51
C ASP A 309 7.39 -17.48 26.95
N VAL A 310 7.12 -17.37 25.62
CA VAL A 310 6.27 -18.32 24.90
C VAL A 310 7.00 -18.81 23.65
N SER A 311 6.71 -20.06 23.25
CA SER A 311 7.23 -20.65 22.02
C SER A 311 6.07 -20.99 21.07
N ILE A 312 6.17 -20.52 19.83
CA ILE A 312 5.26 -20.80 18.72
C ILE A 312 6.13 -21.13 17.49
N PRO A 313 6.61 -22.38 17.35
CA PRO A 313 7.53 -22.77 16.27
C PRO A 313 7.00 -22.45 14.86
N GLU A 314 5.68 -22.46 14.68
CA GLU A 314 5.01 -22.12 13.43
C GLU A 314 5.26 -20.67 12.99
N HIS A 315 5.69 -19.78 13.90
CA HIS A 315 5.99 -18.38 13.58
C HIS A 315 7.06 -18.28 12.46
N ILE A 316 8.10 -19.10 12.51
CA ILE A 316 9.15 -19.13 11.49
C ILE A 316 8.63 -19.70 10.17
N THR A 317 7.85 -20.81 10.25
CA THR A 317 7.27 -21.44 9.05
C THR A 317 6.28 -20.50 8.36
N ALA A 318 5.47 -19.78 9.12
CA ALA A 318 4.50 -18.82 8.60
C ALA A 318 5.15 -17.65 7.83
N ALA A 319 6.39 -17.28 8.18
CA ALA A 319 7.11 -16.23 7.47
C ALA A 319 7.34 -16.60 5.98
N GLY A 320 7.69 -17.85 5.71
CA GLY A 320 7.81 -18.38 4.34
C GLY A 320 6.47 -18.38 3.58
N GLY A 321 5.39 -18.77 4.25
CA GLY A 321 4.03 -18.73 3.69
C GLY A 321 3.59 -17.30 3.34
N SER A 322 3.88 -16.33 4.19
CA SER A 322 3.55 -14.92 3.93
C SER A 322 4.21 -14.37 2.66
N LEU A 323 5.47 -14.76 2.41
CA LEU A 323 6.17 -14.36 1.17
C LEU A 323 5.54 -15.00 -0.06
N ALA A 324 5.06 -16.25 0.04
CA ALA A 324 4.36 -16.92 -1.04
C ALA A 324 3.04 -16.20 -1.40
N VAL A 325 2.25 -15.81 -0.39
CA VAL A 325 1.01 -15.04 -0.56
C VAL A 325 1.31 -13.68 -1.22
N LEU A 326 2.30 -12.94 -0.71
CA LEU A 326 2.68 -11.65 -1.28
C LEU A 326 3.13 -11.76 -2.74
N THR A 327 3.84 -12.84 -3.08
CA THR A 327 4.29 -13.10 -4.46
C THR A 327 3.13 -13.37 -5.40
N GLU A 328 2.18 -14.21 -4.97
CA GLU A 328 0.97 -14.53 -5.74
C GLU A 328 0.11 -13.28 -5.96
N GLY A 329 -0.10 -12.48 -4.92
CA GLY A 329 -0.87 -11.25 -5.00
C GLY A 329 -0.27 -10.24 -5.97
N ALA A 330 1.03 -9.97 -5.86
CA ALA A 330 1.73 -9.09 -6.80
C ALA A 330 1.61 -9.60 -8.24
N TYR A 331 1.76 -10.91 -8.48
CA TYR A 331 1.58 -11.50 -9.80
C TYR A 331 0.18 -11.24 -10.35
N ARG A 332 -0.86 -11.49 -9.55
CA ARG A 332 -2.26 -11.28 -9.96
C ARG A 332 -2.59 -9.80 -10.21
N VAL A 333 -2.18 -8.93 -9.30
CA VAL A 333 -2.41 -7.49 -9.43
C VAL A 333 -1.78 -6.93 -10.71
N PHE A 334 -0.54 -7.32 -11.02
CA PHE A 334 0.16 -6.77 -12.17
C PHE A 334 -0.13 -7.48 -13.49
N VAL A 335 -0.23 -8.81 -13.50
CA VAL A 335 -0.36 -9.57 -14.74
C VAL A 335 -1.79 -9.69 -15.21
N TYR A 336 -2.72 -9.96 -14.30
CA TYR A 336 -4.14 -10.14 -14.61
C TYR A 336 -4.99 -8.92 -14.32
N GLY A 337 -4.69 -8.20 -13.24
CA GLY A 337 -5.50 -7.12 -12.74
C GLY A 337 -5.17 -5.74 -13.32
N ASP A 338 -4.07 -5.59 -14.06
CA ASP A 338 -3.60 -4.27 -14.53
C ASP A 338 -3.59 -3.21 -13.42
N GLY A 339 -3.16 -3.60 -12.22
CA GLY A 339 -3.15 -2.75 -11.02
C GLY A 339 -4.42 -2.83 -10.17
N LEU A 340 -5.39 -3.67 -10.54
CA LEU A 340 -6.56 -3.95 -9.70
C LEU A 340 -6.20 -4.89 -8.56
N GLY A 341 -6.53 -4.48 -7.34
CA GLY A 341 -6.56 -5.37 -6.18
C GLY A 341 -7.91 -6.08 -6.02
N VAL A 342 -8.22 -6.57 -4.82
CA VAL A 342 -9.52 -7.20 -4.47
C VAL A 342 -10.56 -6.12 -4.09
N GLY A 343 -10.61 -5.03 -4.78
CA GLY A 343 -11.64 -4.01 -4.58
C GLY A 343 -12.72 -4.08 -5.64
N ARG A 344 -13.70 -3.24 -5.49
CA ARG A 344 -14.65 -2.96 -6.56
C ARG A 344 -13.89 -2.33 -7.74
N SER A 345 -13.94 -2.98 -8.90
CA SER A 345 -13.20 -2.55 -10.10
C SER A 345 -13.63 -1.17 -10.62
N ASP A 346 -14.85 -0.75 -10.31
CA ASP A 346 -15.40 0.57 -10.67
C ASP A 346 -14.79 1.73 -9.86
N LEU A 347 -13.99 1.43 -8.83
CA LEU A 347 -13.35 2.44 -7.97
C LEU A 347 -11.87 2.67 -8.31
N TYR A 348 -11.30 1.87 -9.20
CA TYR A 348 -9.94 2.10 -9.68
C TYR A 348 -9.96 3.07 -10.86
N PRO A 349 -9.28 4.22 -10.75
CA PRO A 349 -9.27 5.21 -11.81
C PRO A 349 -8.73 4.65 -13.12
N PRO A 350 -9.42 4.89 -14.25
CA PRO A 350 -8.96 4.40 -15.57
C PRO A 350 -7.56 4.88 -15.93
N GLY A 351 -7.20 6.11 -15.58
CA GLY A 351 -5.87 6.65 -15.81
C GLY A 351 -4.78 5.88 -15.06
N TYR A 352 -5.01 5.51 -13.79
CA TYR A 352 -4.11 4.65 -13.02
C TYR A 352 -3.93 3.29 -13.68
N MET A 353 -5.03 2.62 -14.05
CA MET A 353 -4.98 1.30 -14.68
C MET A 353 -4.23 1.33 -16.02
N GLN A 354 -4.43 2.37 -16.82
CA GLN A 354 -3.72 2.56 -18.08
C GLN A 354 -2.21 2.71 -17.86
N ARG A 355 -1.80 3.46 -16.83
CA ARG A 355 -0.38 3.60 -16.45
C ARG A 355 0.22 2.28 -16.00
N ILE A 356 -0.47 1.54 -15.15
CA ILE A 356 0.02 0.22 -14.73
C ILE A 356 0.14 -0.73 -15.92
N ARG A 357 -0.85 -0.81 -16.78
CA ARG A 357 -0.84 -1.67 -17.99
C ARG A 357 0.38 -1.43 -18.88
N ALA A 358 0.89 -0.20 -18.93
CA ALA A 358 2.05 0.18 -19.73
C ALA A 358 3.36 -0.52 -19.33
N TRP A 359 3.42 -1.24 -18.20
CA TRP A 359 4.61 -2.03 -17.84
C TRP A 359 4.99 -3.07 -18.91
N ARG A 360 4.03 -3.54 -19.70
CA ARG A 360 4.27 -4.51 -20.78
C ARG A 360 5.07 -3.91 -21.94
N GLU A 361 4.98 -2.61 -22.11
CA GLU A 361 5.71 -1.82 -23.12
C GLU A 361 7.01 -1.22 -22.56
N ARG A 362 7.07 -1.07 -21.22
CA ARG A 362 8.18 -0.45 -20.48
C ARG A 362 8.65 -1.33 -19.31
N PRO A 363 9.03 -2.61 -19.56
CA PRO A 363 9.35 -3.56 -18.49
C PRO A 363 10.61 -3.16 -17.68
N GLU A 364 11.45 -2.27 -18.21
CA GLU A 364 12.60 -1.71 -17.51
C GLU A 364 12.21 -0.86 -16.29
N THR A 365 10.99 -0.30 -16.27
CA THR A 365 10.48 0.51 -15.15
C THR A 365 10.10 -0.31 -13.92
N LEU A 366 9.92 -1.62 -14.07
CA LEU A 366 9.63 -2.50 -12.94
C LEU A 366 10.91 -2.78 -12.13
N PRO A 367 10.84 -2.70 -10.79
CA PRO A 367 11.97 -3.08 -9.95
C PRO A 367 12.26 -4.58 -10.07
N TRP A 368 13.52 -4.97 -9.88
CA TRP A 368 13.95 -6.36 -10.01
C TRP A 368 13.15 -7.33 -9.13
N LEU A 369 12.76 -6.91 -7.92
CA LEU A 369 11.99 -7.74 -7.00
C LEU A 369 10.58 -8.04 -7.56
N LEU A 370 9.89 -7.03 -8.12
CA LEU A 370 8.58 -7.24 -8.75
C LEU A 370 8.70 -8.17 -9.97
N LYS A 371 9.75 -8.01 -10.80
CA LYS A 371 10.03 -8.95 -11.89
C LYS A 371 10.21 -10.38 -11.38
N ALA A 372 10.96 -10.57 -10.29
CA ALA A 372 11.14 -11.88 -9.68
C ALA A 372 9.81 -12.48 -9.19
N MET A 373 8.96 -11.67 -8.53
CA MET A 373 7.64 -12.11 -8.06
C MET A 373 6.73 -12.50 -9.23
N ILE A 374 6.70 -11.72 -10.31
CA ILE A 374 5.95 -12.05 -11.53
C ILE A 374 6.43 -13.37 -12.13
N LEU A 375 7.73 -13.59 -12.20
CA LEU A 375 8.31 -14.84 -12.73
C LEU A 375 7.94 -16.04 -11.87
N VAL A 376 8.04 -15.93 -10.55
CA VAL A 376 7.65 -17.00 -9.60
C VAL A 376 6.16 -17.32 -9.73
N GLY A 377 5.29 -16.29 -9.77
CA GLY A 377 3.85 -16.50 -9.96
C GLY A 377 3.54 -17.24 -11.26
N ARG A 378 4.20 -16.86 -12.36
CA ARG A 378 4.03 -17.55 -13.65
C ARG A 378 4.54 -18.99 -13.66
N ILE A 379 5.65 -19.27 -12.99
CA ILE A 379 6.17 -20.64 -12.87
C ILE A 379 5.18 -21.50 -12.10
N ARG A 380 4.70 -21.05 -10.95
CA ARG A 380 3.71 -21.77 -10.14
C ARG A 380 2.42 -22.05 -10.91
N GLU A 381 1.92 -21.06 -11.64
CA GLU A 381 0.72 -21.23 -12.48
C GLU A 381 0.91 -22.34 -13.54
N ARG A 382 2.10 -22.43 -14.15
CA ARG A 382 2.42 -23.51 -15.11
C ARG A 382 2.53 -24.89 -14.48
N GLU A 383 3.04 -24.97 -13.25
CA GLU A 383 3.28 -26.23 -12.55
C GLU A 383 2.00 -26.77 -11.89
N SER A 384 1.18 -25.90 -11.31
CA SER A 384 0.00 -26.31 -10.55
C SER A 384 -1.33 -26.13 -11.27
N GLY A 385 -1.34 -25.46 -12.42
CA GLY A 385 -2.57 -25.20 -13.20
C GLY A 385 -3.59 -24.30 -12.49
N ALA A 386 -3.26 -23.83 -11.28
CA ALA A 386 -4.12 -22.99 -10.46
C ALA A 386 -3.29 -22.00 -9.65
N SER A 387 -3.95 -20.97 -9.18
CA SER A 387 -3.37 -19.99 -8.27
C SER A 387 -2.95 -20.62 -6.94
N GLY A 388 -1.83 -20.18 -6.40
CA GLY A 388 -1.27 -20.67 -5.13
C GLY A 388 -2.03 -20.24 -3.85
N TYR A 389 -3.29 -19.84 -3.97
CA TYR A 389 -4.21 -19.63 -2.83
C TYR A 389 -4.93 -20.91 -2.39
N GLY A 390 -4.65 -22.07 -3.03
CA GLY A 390 -5.22 -23.35 -2.70
C GLY A 390 -4.29 -24.24 -1.88
#